data_673d3a33e2bd366bbbba0a36cdd669d9
#
_entry.id   673d3a33e2bd366bbbba0a36cdd669d9
#
_cell.length_a   1.000
_cell.length_b   1.000
_cell.length_c   1.000
_cell.angle_alpha   90.00
_cell.angle_beta   90.00
_cell.angle_gamma   90.00
#
_symmetry.space_group_name_H-M   'P 1'
#
loop_
_entity.id
_entity.type
_entity.pdbx_description
1 polymer ?
#
loop_
_entity_poly.entity_id
_entity_poly.type
_entity_poly.pdbx_seq_one_letter_code
_entity_poly.pdbx_strand_id
1 'polypeptide(L)'
;PAEALKIMADDGHVAWDMERFAFLNGSEGFGSVDPSLHRISVLNMNYGLYEVVPGIYQVRGFDLADISFVRGKTGWIVIDPLTTAEPARAALKLFQKHVGKGLPVTAVIYSHSHGDHWGGVRGVVDEADVRAGRVAIIAPRAFMQHTISENVYAGNAMNRRLFYQYGLLLPASPFGYV
;
A
#
# COMPACT_ATOMS: atom_id res chain seq x y z
N PRO A 1 18.18 -9.68 -6.79
CA PRO A 1 17.81 -8.65 -5.86
C PRO A 1 17.04 -7.57 -6.64
N ALA A 2 15.83 -7.26 -6.23
CA ALA A 2 15.13 -6.12 -6.79
C ALA A 2 15.99 -4.86 -6.57
N GLU A 3 16.06 -3.99 -7.59
CA GLU A 3 16.63 -2.66 -7.39
C GLU A 3 15.98 -2.03 -6.15
N ALA A 4 16.77 -1.25 -5.39
CA ALA A 4 16.29 -0.58 -4.21
C ALA A 4 14.99 0.17 -4.51
N LEU A 5 13.91 -0.16 -3.82
CA LEU A 5 12.60 0.44 -4.06
C LEU A 5 12.51 1.77 -3.32
N LYS A 6 12.58 2.85 -4.07
CA LYS A 6 12.35 4.21 -3.60
C LYS A 6 11.37 4.91 -4.52
N ILE A 7 10.27 5.35 -3.97
CA ILE A 7 9.21 6.03 -4.71
C ILE A 7 9.21 7.50 -4.31
N MET A 8 9.39 8.37 -5.30
CA MET A 8 9.40 9.82 -5.11
C MET A 8 8.01 10.39 -5.39
N ALA A 9 7.60 11.34 -4.59
CA ALA A 9 6.42 12.16 -4.85
C ALA A 9 6.70 13.21 -5.93
N ASP A 10 5.64 13.75 -6.52
CA ASP A 10 5.74 14.73 -7.61
C ASP A 10 6.40 16.06 -7.15
N ASP A 11 6.35 16.38 -5.86
CA ASP A 11 7.01 17.55 -5.24
C ASP A 11 8.46 17.27 -4.80
N GLY A 12 8.99 16.07 -5.04
CA GLY A 12 10.37 15.68 -4.80
C GLY A 12 10.66 15.08 -3.42
N HIS A 13 9.67 14.95 -2.53
CA HIS A 13 9.90 14.20 -1.30
C HIS A 13 9.82 12.68 -1.53
N VAL A 14 10.29 11.90 -0.57
CA VAL A 14 10.23 10.43 -0.60
C VAL A 14 8.85 9.99 -0.13
N ALA A 15 8.05 9.41 -1.03
CA ALA A 15 6.73 8.86 -0.70
C ALA A 15 6.82 7.48 -0.04
N TRP A 16 7.77 6.64 -0.50
CA TRP A 16 8.02 5.32 0.07
C TRP A 16 9.46 4.90 -0.14
N ASP A 17 10.08 4.24 0.85
CA ASP A 17 11.49 3.83 0.80
C ASP A 17 11.70 2.51 1.53
N MET A 18 11.99 1.45 0.79
CA MET A 18 12.33 0.14 1.35
C MET A 18 13.81 0.03 1.77
N GLU A 19 14.67 0.93 1.32
CA GLU A 19 16.10 0.93 1.72
C GLU A 19 16.27 1.19 3.21
N ARG A 20 15.36 1.98 3.81
CA ARG A 20 15.36 2.25 5.25
C ARG A 20 15.25 0.98 6.10
N PHE A 21 14.75 -0.11 5.55
CA PHE A 21 14.59 -1.41 6.19
C PHE A 21 15.68 -2.42 5.79
N ALA A 22 16.68 -1.99 5.00
CA ALA A 22 17.73 -2.89 4.48
C ALA A 22 18.55 -3.58 5.59
N PHE A 23 18.58 -3.00 6.81
CA PHE A 23 19.23 -3.61 7.96
C PHE A 23 18.61 -4.95 8.40
N LEU A 24 17.38 -5.26 7.96
CA LEU A 24 16.73 -6.56 8.18
C LEU A 24 17.35 -7.68 7.33
N ASN A 25 17.99 -7.34 6.20
CA ASN A 25 18.57 -8.32 5.30
C ASN A 25 19.78 -9.00 5.96
N GLY A 26 19.68 -10.33 6.16
CA GLY A 26 20.76 -11.12 6.76
C GLY A 26 20.92 -10.94 8.27
N SER A 27 19.98 -10.27 8.93
CA SER A 27 20.02 -10.13 10.39
C SER A 27 19.63 -11.43 11.10
N GLU A 28 20.33 -11.75 12.18
CA GLU A 28 20.02 -12.91 13.05
C GLU A 28 18.94 -12.59 14.10
N GLY A 29 18.42 -11.37 14.10
CA GLY A 29 17.46 -10.87 15.06
C GLY A 29 18.08 -9.87 16.04
N PHE A 30 17.20 -9.17 16.74
CA PHE A 30 17.56 -8.16 17.72
C PHE A 30 16.97 -8.55 19.07
N GLY A 31 17.74 -8.42 20.15
CA GLY A 31 17.26 -8.72 21.50
C GLY A 31 16.13 -7.80 22.00
N SER A 32 15.84 -6.73 21.24
CA SER A 32 14.80 -5.75 21.54
C SER A 32 13.42 -6.07 20.95
N VAL A 33 13.31 -7.06 20.07
CA VAL A 33 12.06 -7.42 19.40
C VAL A 33 11.75 -8.91 19.54
N ASP A 34 10.46 -9.25 19.51
CA ASP A 34 10.02 -10.64 19.50
C ASP A 34 10.51 -11.36 18.23
N PRO A 35 11.02 -12.60 18.33
CA PRO A 35 11.51 -13.35 17.18
C PRO A 35 10.49 -13.54 16.07
N SER A 36 9.19 -13.64 16.38
CA SER A 36 8.15 -13.77 15.37
C SER A 36 7.93 -12.45 14.60
N LEU A 37 8.04 -11.31 15.28
CA LEU A 37 7.98 -9.98 14.65
C LEU A 37 9.19 -9.78 13.74
N HIS A 38 10.40 -10.09 14.21
CA HIS A 38 11.60 -10.05 13.38
C HIS A 38 11.45 -10.91 12.12
N ARG A 39 10.97 -12.16 12.28
CA ARG A 39 10.75 -13.08 11.14
C ARG A 39 9.78 -12.49 10.11
N ILE A 40 8.64 -11.92 10.55
CA ILE A 40 7.67 -11.29 9.65
C ILE A 40 8.29 -10.08 8.95
N SER A 41 9.04 -9.25 9.66
CA SER A 41 9.71 -8.07 9.10
C SER A 41 10.71 -8.48 7.99
N VAL A 42 11.50 -9.53 8.22
CA VAL A 42 12.40 -10.08 7.19
C VAL A 42 11.61 -10.60 5.98
N LEU A 43 10.50 -11.30 6.19
CA LEU A 43 9.64 -11.77 5.10
C LEU A 43 9.06 -10.61 4.27
N ASN A 44 8.72 -9.50 4.90
CA ASN A 44 8.21 -8.30 4.23
C ASN A 44 9.27 -7.60 3.35
N MET A 45 10.56 -7.90 3.54
CA MET A 45 11.62 -7.46 2.60
C MET A 45 11.53 -8.13 1.23
N ASN A 46 10.71 -9.15 1.06
CA ASN A 46 10.40 -9.73 -0.25
C ASN A 46 9.28 -8.91 -0.92
N TYR A 47 9.61 -7.70 -1.36
CA TYR A 47 8.67 -6.83 -2.06
C TYR A 47 8.65 -7.06 -3.57
N GLY A 48 7.55 -6.73 -4.23
CA GLY A 48 7.40 -6.85 -5.68
C GLY A 48 6.03 -7.36 -6.11
N LEU A 49 5.96 -7.86 -7.35
CA LEU A 49 4.75 -8.41 -7.97
C LEU A 49 4.69 -9.93 -7.80
N TYR A 50 3.56 -10.40 -7.30
CA TYR A 50 3.28 -11.83 -7.06
C TYR A 50 2.00 -12.26 -7.77
N GLU A 51 2.04 -13.41 -8.40
CA GLU A 51 0.82 -14.13 -8.78
C GLU A 51 0.38 -14.97 -7.57
N VAL A 52 -0.76 -14.62 -6.98
CA VAL A 52 -1.31 -15.32 -5.82
C VAL A 52 -1.96 -16.63 -6.25
N VAL A 53 -2.81 -16.54 -7.27
CA VAL A 53 -3.38 -17.64 -8.04
C VAL A 53 -3.62 -17.13 -9.47
N PRO A 54 -3.84 -18.00 -10.46
CA PRO A 54 -4.09 -17.56 -11.82
C PRO A 54 -5.18 -16.49 -11.92
N GLY A 55 -4.83 -15.33 -12.45
CA GLY A 55 -5.72 -14.17 -12.59
C GLY A 55 -5.84 -13.26 -11.37
N ILE A 56 -5.15 -13.53 -10.27
CA ILE A 56 -5.07 -12.66 -9.10
C ILE A 56 -3.63 -12.37 -8.80
N TYR A 57 -3.28 -11.09 -8.83
CA TYR A 57 -1.93 -10.58 -8.62
C TYR A 57 -1.90 -9.58 -7.47
N GLN A 58 -0.77 -9.49 -6.79
CA GLN A 58 -0.59 -8.58 -5.68
C GLN A 58 0.79 -7.90 -5.79
N VAL A 59 0.82 -6.59 -5.59
CA VAL A 59 2.08 -5.85 -5.40
C VAL A 59 2.22 -5.58 -3.91
N ARG A 60 3.33 -6.04 -3.35
CA ARG A 60 3.66 -6.00 -1.92
C ARG A 60 4.86 -5.11 -1.66
N GLY A 61 4.88 -4.46 -0.49
CA GLY A 61 6.00 -3.65 -0.02
C GLY A 61 6.17 -2.31 -0.75
N PHE A 62 5.15 -1.85 -1.48
CA PHE A 62 5.12 -0.52 -2.10
C PHE A 62 4.48 0.54 -1.20
N ASP A 63 3.89 0.11 -0.09
CA ASP A 63 3.24 0.93 0.92
C ASP A 63 3.02 0.07 2.18
N LEU A 64 2.30 0.60 3.18
CA LEU A 64 1.85 -0.13 4.38
C LEU A 64 0.90 -1.27 4.03
N ALA A 65 -0.02 -1.03 3.09
CA ALA A 65 -0.96 -2.03 2.58
C ALA A 65 -0.42 -2.68 1.28
N ASP A 66 -1.06 -3.75 0.87
CA ASP A 66 -0.82 -4.42 -0.41
C ASP A 66 -1.96 -4.11 -1.38
N ILE A 67 -1.62 -3.85 -2.64
CA ILE A 67 -2.60 -3.63 -3.70
C ILE A 67 -2.79 -4.91 -4.50
N SER A 68 -4.05 -5.28 -4.75
CA SER A 68 -4.39 -6.49 -5.50
C SER A 68 -5.08 -6.17 -6.83
N PHE A 69 -4.77 -6.96 -7.85
CA PHE A 69 -5.32 -6.87 -9.20
C PHE A 69 -6.02 -8.19 -9.54
N VAL A 70 -7.32 -8.14 -9.77
CA VAL A 70 -8.14 -9.31 -10.10
C VAL A 70 -8.60 -9.22 -11.54
N ARG A 71 -8.41 -10.30 -12.30
CA ARG A 71 -8.81 -10.38 -13.69
C ARG A 71 -10.32 -10.43 -13.82
N GLY A 72 -10.91 -9.40 -14.40
CA GLY A 72 -12.30 -9.36 -14.83
C GLY A 72 -12.48 -9.80 -16.30
N LYS A 73 -13.71 -9.80 -16.77
CA LYS A 73 -14.03 -10.15 -18.17
C LYS A 73 -13.51 -9.12 -19.17
N THR A 74 -13.61 -7.83 -18.85
CA THR A 74 -13.29 -6.71 -19.74
C THR A 74 -12.10 -5.86 -19.31
N GLY A 75 -11.58 -6.09 -18.09
CA GLY A 75 -10.49 -5.32 -17.54
C GLY A 75 -10.07 -5.84 -16.19
N TRP A 76 -9.34 -5.03 -15.45
CA TRP A 76 -8.83 -5.33 -14.13
C TRP A 76 -9.67 -4.68 -13.03
N ILE A 77 -9.88 -5.39 -11.95
CA ILE A 77 -10.46 -4.89 -10.71
C ILE A 77 -9.30 -4.68 -9.74
N VAL A 78 -9.17 -3.46 -9.24
CA VAL A 78 -8.17 -3.12 -8.22
C VAL A 78 -8.82 -3.21 -6.85
N ILE A 79 -8.13 -3.83 -5.89
CA ILE A 79 -8.56 -3.87 -4.49
C ILE A 79 -7.50 -3.14 -3.67
N ASP A 80 -7.94 -2.18 -2.84
CA ASP A 80 -7.14 -1.41 -1.89
C ASP A 80 -5.94 -0.69 -2.54
N PRO A 81 -6.16 0.45 -3.20
CA PRO A 81 -5.15 1.16 -3.96
C PRO A 81 -4.17 2.00 -3.09
N LEU A 82 -3.74 1.50 -1.94
CA LEU A 82 -2.68 2.08 -1.11
C LEU A 82 -3.00 3.45 -0.50
N THR A 83 -2.02 4.05 0.20
CA THR A 83 -2.17 5.30 0.97
C THR A 83 -2.17 6.54 0.08
N THR A 84 -1.25 6.62 -0.90
CA THR A 84 -1.09 7.79 -1.77
C THR A 84 -0.96 7.41 -3.25
N ALA A 85 -1.14 8.41 -4.12
CA ALA A 85 -1.18 8.19 -5.56
C ALA A 85 0.16 7.68 -6.13
N GLU A 86 1.28 8.05 -5.55
CA GLU A 86 2.61 7.72 -6.07
C GLU A 86 2.94 6.24 -5.90
N PRO A 87 2.85 5.63 -4.70
CA PRO A 87 2.96 4.19 -4.52
C PRO A 87 1.96 3.40 -5.37
N ALA A 88 0.70 3.83 -5.41
CA ALA A 88 -0.33 3.17 -6.20
C ALA A 88 -0.02 3.20 -7.71
N ARG A 89 0.46 4.34 -8.22
CA ARG A 89 0.91 4.50 -9.61
C ARG A 89 2.13 3.63 -9.91
N ALA A 90 3.09 3.57 -8.99
CA ALA A 90 4.28 2.72 -9.13
C ALA A 90 3.90 1.23 -9.16
N ALA A 91 3.00 0.80 -8.28
CA ALA A 91 2.48 -0.56 -8.25
C ALA A 91 1.74 -0.92 -9.54
N LEU A 92 0.85 -0.03 -10.03
CA LEU A 92 0.15 -0.22 -11.30
C LEU A 92 1.12 -0.32 -12.48
N LYS A 93 2.15 0.54 -12.54
CA LYS A 93 3.19 0.48 -13.58
C LYS A 93 3.94 -0.84 -13.55
N LEU A 94 4.34 -1.33 -12.39
CA LEU A 94 4.99 -2.63 -12.25
C LEU A 94 4.08 -3.76 -12.74
N PHE A 95 2.82 -3.77 -12.32
CA PHE A 95 1.82 -4.73 -12.75
C PHE A 95 1.61 -4.69 -14.28
N GLN A 96 1.40 -3.52 -14.85
CA GLN A 96 1.20 -3.35 -16.30
C GLN A 96 2.42 -3.75 -17.12
N LYS A 97 3.63 -3.54 -16.61
CA LYS A 97 4.87 -3.94 -17.28
C LYS A 97 4.93 -5.45 -17.51
N HIS A 98 4.44 -6.25 -16.56
CA HIS A 98 4.62 -7.70 -16.57
C HIS A 98 3.35 -8.49 -16.94
N VAL A 99 2.18 -8.02 -16.56
CA VAL A 99 0.91 -8.76 -16.66
C VAL A 99 -0.21 -7.95 -17.29
N GLY A 100 -0.47 -6.75 -16.77
CA GLY A 100 -1.69 -6.00 -17.03
C GLY A 100 -1.81 -5.30 -18.38
N LYS A 101 -0.91 -5.57 -19.34
CA LYS A 101 -0.89 -4.89 -20.64
C LYS A 101 -2.20 -5.06 -21.42
N GLY A 102 -2.67 -3.96 -21.99
CA GLY A 102 -3.76 -3.94 -22.97
C GLY A 102 -5.17 -3.99 -22.38
N LEU A 103 -5.30 -4.00 -21.06
CA LEU A 103 -6.61 -3.98 -20.41
C LEU A 103 -6.72 -2.86 -19.39
N PRO A 104 -7.83 -2.11 -19.42
CA PRO A 104 -8.06 -1.01 -18.47
C PRO A 104 -8.40 -1.55 -17.06
N VAL A 105 -8.26 -0.67 -16.06
CA VAL A 105 -8.94 -0.83 -14.78
C VAL A 105 -10.42 -0.46 -14.99
N THR A 106 -11.33 -1.36 -14.60
CA THR A 106 -12.78 -1.18 -14.75
C THR A 106 -13.52 -1.02 -13.43
N ALA A 107 -12.88 -1.39 -12.32
CA ALA A 107 -13.42 -1.15 -10.99
C ALA A 107 -12.31 -1.02 -9.97
N VAL A 108 -12.58 -0.27 -8.90
CA VAL A 108 -11.78 -0.22 -7.68
C VAL A 108 -12.68 -0.56 -6.50
N ILE A 109 -12.22 -1.44 -5.64
CA ILE A 109 -12.93 -1.87 -4.43
C ILE A 109 -12.11 -1.45 -3.22
N TYR A 110 -12.74 -0.74 -2.28
CA TYR A 110 -12.18 -0.45 -0.97
C TYR A 110 -12.68 -1.51 0.02
N SER A 111 -11.77 -2.20 0.69
CA SER A 111 -12.14 -3.23 1.68
C SER A 111 -12.73 -2.59 2.95
N HIS A 112 -12.19 -1.46 3.37
CA HIS A 112 -12.62 -0.73 4.57
C HIS A 112 -12.19 0.75 4.54
N SER A 113 -12.44 1.48 5.62
CA SER A 113 -12.32 2.95 5.71
C SER A 113 -10.93 3.48 6.05
N HIS A 114 -9.94 2.64 6.35
CA HIS A 114 -8.57 3.08 6.65
C HIS A 114 -7.90 3.70 5.41
N GLY A 115 -7.17 4.80 5.60
CA GLY A 115 -6.62 5.61 4.52
C GLY A 115 -5.62 4.89 3.60
N ASP A 116 -4.88 3.92 4.14
CA ASP A 116 -3.92 3.09 3.42
C ASP A 116 -4.55 2.07 2.45
N HIS A 117 -5.90 2.00 2.41
CA HIS A 117 -6.65 1.12 1.51
C HIS A 117 -7.43 1.85 0.41
N TRP A 118 -7.44 3.21 0.42
CA TRP A 118 -8.18 3.97 -0.61
C TRP A 118 -7.51 5.27 -1.04
N GLY A 119 -6.60 5.83 -0.24
CA GLY A 119 -6.05 7.17 -0.49
C GLY A 119 -5.30 7.30 -1.81
N GLY A 120 -4.70 6.20 -2.30
CA GLY A 120 -3.96 6.16 -3.55
C GLY A 120 -4.79 5.98 -4.82
N VAL A 121 -6.12 5.99 -4.75
CA VAL A 121 -7.01 5.69 -5.91
C VAL A 121 -6.70 6.50 -7.16
N ARG A 122 -6.28 7.77 -7.03
CA ARG A 122 -5.89 8.63 -8.16
C ARG A 122 -4.56 8.21 -8.82
N GLY A 123 -3.84 7.27 -8.23
CA GLY A 123 -2.67 6.64 -8.84
C GLY A 123 -3.02 5.51 -9.80
N VAL A 124 -4.24 4.97 -9.72
CA VAL A 124 -4.67 3.81 -10.52
C VAL A 124 -5.79 4.10 -11.49
N VAL A 125 -6.60 5.16 -11.28
CA VAL A 125 -7.68 5.57 -12.18
C VAL A 125 -7.80 7.09 -12.25
N ASP A 126 -8.25 7.59 -13.39
CA ASP A 126 -8.57 9.01 -13.57
C ASP A 126 -9.98 9.33 -13.09
N GLU A 127 -10.14 10.47 -12.41
CA GLU A 127 -11.44 10.95 -11.96
C GLU A 127 -12.45 11.12 -13.09
N ALA A 128 -11.96 11.52 -14.29
CA ALA A 128 -12.80 11.67 -15.47
C ALA A 128 -13.41 10.33 -15.93
N ASP A 129 -12.68 9.22 -15.76
CA ASP A 129 -13.17 7.88 -16.09
C ASP A 129 -14.24 7.42 -15.11
N VAL A 130 -14.04 7.73 -13.82
CA VAL A 130 -15.03 7.43 -12.78
C VAL A 130 -16.31 8.24 -13.02
N ARG A 131 -16.21 9.54 -13.25
CA ARG A 131 -17.36 10.41 -13.54
C ARG A 131 -18.13 10.01 -14.80
N ALA A 132 -17.42 9.49 -15.79
CA ALA A 132 -18.02 9.01 -17.04
C ALA A 132 -18.61 7.58 -16.93
N GLY A 133 -18.52 6.94 -15.76
CA GLY A 133 -19.02 5.59 -15.53
C GLY A 133 -18.18 4.47 -16.19
N ARG A 134 -16.97 4.78 -16.68
CA ARG A 134 -16.06 3.78 -17.24
C ARG A 134 -15.37 2.95 -16.16
N VAL A 135 -15.20 3.51 -14.95
CA VAL A 135 -14.65 2.85 -13.77
C VAL A 135 -15.63 2.94 -12.63
N ALA A 136 -15.98 1.82 -12.02
CA ALA A 136 -16.80 1.77 -10.82
C ALA A 136 -15.94 1.88 -9.56
N ILE A 137 -16.32 2.73 -8.62
CA ILE A 137 -15.76 2.73 -7.25
C ILE A 137 -16.76 2.05 -6.32
N ILE A 138 -16.32 1.00 -5.66
CA ILE A 138 -17.14 0.18 -4.77
C ILE A 138 -16.55 0.25 -3.37
N ALA A 139 -17.39 0.58 -2.39
CA ALA A 139 -16.99 0.70 -1.00
C ALA A 139 -18.05 0.07 -0.07
N PRO A 140 -17.70 -0.30 1.16
CA PRO A 140 -18.65 -0.79 2.14
C PRO A 140 -19.74 0.22 2.46
N ARG A 141 -20.88 -0.28 2.99
CA ARG A 141 -21.94 0.60 3.50
C ARG A 141 -21.38 1.55 4.55
N ALA A 142 -21.83 2.80 4.53
CA ALA A 142 -21.43 3.86 5.45
C ALA A 142 -19.91 4.20 5.40
N PHE A 143 -19.22 3.86 4.30
CA PHE A 143 -17.78 4.12 4.13
C PHE A 143 -17.41 5.57 4.47
N MET A 144 -18.09 6.55 3.89
CA MET A 144 -17.81 7.97 4.14
C MET A 144 -17.99 8.36 5.62
N GLN A 145 -19.04 7.85 6.26
CA GLN A 145 -19.30 8.10 7.68
C GLN A 145 -18.15 7.55 8.54
N HIS A 146 -17.71 6.32 8.29
CA HIS A 146 -16.60 5.71 9.02
C HIS A 146 -15.29 6.43 8.75
N THR A 147 -15.00 6.78 7.51
CA THR A 147 -13.80 7.54 7.13
C THR A 147 -13.74 8.90 7.84
N ILE A 148 -14.83 9.66 7.86
CA ILE A 148 -14.90 10.95 8.54
C ILE A 148 -14.79 10.78 10.05
N SER A 149 -15.50 9.81 10.63
CA SER A 149 -15.43 9.53 12.05
C SER A 149 -14.01 9.23 12.52
N GLU A 150 -13.30 8.40 11.80
CA GLU A 150 -11.97 7.94 12.16
C GLU A 150 -10.89 8.99 11.88
N ASN A 151 -10.89 9.60 10.70
CA ASN A 151 -9.80 10.47 10.27
C ASN A 151 -10.01 11.95 10.65
N VAL A 152 -11.25 12.40 10.86
CA VAL A 152 -11.56 13.79 11.22
C VAL A 152 -11.90 13.88 12.70
N TYR A 153 -12.99 13.25 13.15
CA TYR A 153 -13.41 13.38 14.55
C TYR A 153 -12.43 12.75 15.54
N ALA A 154 -11.95 11.54 15.26
CA ALA A 154 -10.97 10.84 16.08
C ALA A 154 -9.50 11.07 15.65
N GLY A 155 -9.24 11.85 14.60
CA GLY A 155 -7.94 11.97 13.95
C GLY A 155 -6.79 12.32 14.90
N ASN A 156 -6.98 13.28 15.82
CA ASN A 156 -5.96 13.65 16.80
C ASN A 156 -5.66 12.51 17.78
N ALA A 157 -6.68 11.76 18.21
CA ALA A 157 -6.50 10.62 19.10
C ALA A 157 -5.78 9.46 18.37
N MET A 158 -6.15 9.20 17.12
CA MET A 158 -5.52 8.21 16.26
C MET A 158 -4.04 8.54 16.02
N ASN A 159 -3.72 9.78 15.64
CA ASN A 159 -2.34 10.21 15.42
C ASN A 159 -1.47 10.04 16.67
N ARG A 160 -1.96 10.46 17.85
CA ARG A 160 -1.22 10.27 19.10
C ARG A 160 -1.00 8.79 19.41
N ARG A 161 -1.96 7.93 19.11
CA ARG A 161 -1.85 6.48 19.31
C ARG A 161 -0.80 5.86 18.38
N LEU A 162 -0.71 6.34 17.12
CA LEU A 162 0.28 5.89 16.15
C LEU A 162 1.72 6.13 16.61
N PHE A 163 2.01 7.25 17.31
CA PHE A 163 3.34 7.51 17.87
C PHE A 163 3.81 6.40 18.80
N TYR A 164 2.90 5.89 19.63
CA TYR A 164 3.22 4.78 20.54
C TYR A 164 3.17 3.41 19.85
N GLN A 165 2.21 3.21 18.97
CA GLN A 165 2.02 1.94 18.27
C GLN A 165 3.21 1.59 17.36
N TYR A 166 3.74 2.58 16.66
CA TYR A 166 4.86 2.40 15.73
C TYR A 166 6.21 2.85 16.30
N GLY A 167 6.26 3.23 17.56
CA GLY A 167 7.50 3.65 18.20
C GLY A 167 8.15 4.90 17.58
N LEU A 168 7.37 5.80 16.96
CA LEU A 168 7.89 6.96 16.22
C LEU A 168 8.69 7.95 17.07
N LEU A 169 8.59 7.86 18.41
CA LEU A 169 9.36 8.66 19.36
C LEU A 169 10.73 8.04 19.68
N LEU A 170 10.99 6.82 19.26
CA LEU A 170 12.25 6.13 19.46
C LEU A 170 13.26 6.54 18.36
N PRO A 171 14.56 6.47 18.63
CA PRO A 171 15.56 6.68 17.59
C PRO A 171 15.39 5.66 16.45
N ALA A 172 15.52 6.12 15.21
CA ALA A 172 15.54 5.24 14.05
C ALA A 172 16.84 4.42 14.07
N SER A 173 16.76 3.21 14.54
CA SER A 173 17.89 2.27 14.62
C SER A 173 17.37 0.85 14.77
N PRO A 174 18.22 -0.17 14.55
CA PRO A 174 17.86 -1.58 14.81
C PRO A 174 17.43 -1.87 16.26
N PHE A 175 17.73 -0.96 17.19
CA PHE A 175 17.39 -1.07 18.61
C PHE A 175 16.23 -0.16 19.03
N GLY A 176 15.78 0.72 18.16
CA GLY A 176 14.70 1.66 18.40
C GLY A 176 13.37 1.17 17.86
N TYR A 177 13.10 1.46 16.61
CA TYR A 177 11.90 0.97 15.92
C TYR A 177 12.23 0.49 14.51
N VAL A 178 11.37 -0.32 13.96
CA VAL A 178 11.48 -0.91 12.61
C VAL A 178 10.27 -0.56 11.79
#